data_5c33462338aaaa323b8cb5bf3643d0a8
#
_entry.id   5c33462338aaaa323b8cb5bf3643d0a8
#
_cell.length_a   1.000
_cell.length_b   1.000
_cell.length_c   1.000
_cell.angle_alpha   90.00
_cell.angle_beta   90.00
_cell.angle_gamma   90.00
#
_symmetry.space_group_name_H-M   'P 1'
#
loop_
_entity.id
_entity.type
_entity.pdbx_description
1 polymer ?
#
loop_
_entity_poly.entity_id
_entity_poly.type
_entity_poly.pdbx_seq_one_letter_code
_entity_poly.pdbx_strand_id
1 'polypeptide(L)'
;MIGHTRDEMGSFFTGNEAIIRADESAVRTVFARYFGADADTALVEYKQRARDHSAKSVLGELQCDASFASGVHDFAKRLAELGRPAWVYRYDWCAPDNPFGACHCGELPFMFDTLPAWQAPMLKGGEPVGMARLAAQMRAAWVAFARHGDPNHDQLAHWPRYEDQRQTMLFDQYSRVANDPAGKARWKYWP
;
A
#
# COMPACT_ATOMS: atom_id res chain seq x y z
N MET A 1 -12.57 8.65 2.57
CA MET A 1 -11.11 8.40 2.43
C MET A 1 -10.83 6.97 2.86
N ILE A 2 -10.04 6.22 2.09
CA ILE A 2 -9.69 4.82 2.35
C ILE A 2 -8.30 4.55 1.77
N GLY A 3 -7.56 3.56 2.29
CA GLY A 3 -6.25 3.23 1.76
C GLY A 3 -5.65 1.98 2.39
N HIS A 4 -4.41 1.71 2.01
CA HIS A 4 -3.63 0.57 2.50
C HIS A 4 -2.14 0.93 2.52
N THR A 5 -1.31 0.06 3.09
CA THR A 5 0.15 0.17 3.00
C THR A 5 0.65 -0.60 1.78
N ARG A 6 1.82 -0.21 1.24
CA ARG A 6 2.37 -0.85 0.03
C ARG A 6 2.76 -2.32 0.28
N ASP A 7 3.39 -2.57 1.41
CA ASP A 7 3.97 -3.87 1.76
C ASP A 7 3.23 -4.50 2.96
N GLU A 8 1.88 -4.56 2.92
CA GLU A 8 1.03 -5.02 4.04
C GLU A 8 1.55 -6.31 4.69
N MET A 9 2.02 -7.25 3.89
CA MET A 9 2.45 -8.57 4.38
C MET A 9 3.89 -8.60 4.92
N GLY A 10 4.64 -7.50 4.82
CA GLY A 10 6.05 -7.47 5.16
C GLY A 10 6.36 -7.92 6.60
N SER A 11 5.58 -7.47 7.57
CA SER A 11 5.71 -7.86 8.98
C SER A 11 5.15 -9.26 9.24
N PHE A 12 4.03 -9.64 8.63
CA PHE A 12 3.42 -10.97 8.81
C PHE A 12 4.27 -12.11 8.26
N PHE A 13 5.02 -11.85 7.19
CA PHE A 13 5.88 -12.86 6.57
C PHE A 13 7.26 -12.98 7.23
N THR A 14 7.63 -12.03 8.09
CA THR A 14 8.88 -12.09 8.83
C THR A 14 8.78 -13.17 9.91
N GLY A 15 9.73 -14.13 9.89
CA GLY A 15 9.70 -15.29 10.79
C GLY A 15 8.74 -16.42 10.36
N ASN A 16 8.03 -16.27 9.25
CA ASN A 16 7.23 -17.37 8.70
C ASN A 16 8.12 -18.32 7.90
N GLU A 17 8.50 -19.44 8.50
CA GLU A 17 9.41 -20.43 7.91
C GLU A 17 8.89 -20.99 6.57
N ALA A 18 7.58 -21.17 6.42
CA ALA A 18 7.01 -21.68 5.18
C ALA A 18 7.20 -20.69 4.01
N ILE A 19 7.09 -19.40 4.29
CA ILE A 19 7.32 -18.32 3.29
C ILE A 19 8.82 -18.14 3.03
N ILE A 20 9.65 -18.19 4.08
CA ILE A 20 11.11 -18.03 3.95
C ILE A 20 11.73 -19.15 3.10
N ARG A 21 11.20 -20.37 3.25
CA ARG A 21 11.69 -21.57 2.54
C ARG A 21 10.92 -21.86 1.25
N ALA A 22 9.92 -21.03 0.90
CA ALA A 22 9.16 -21.24 -0.31
C ALA A 22 10.05 -21.17 -1.55
N ASP A 23 9.98 -22.19 -2.37
CA ASP A 23 10.63 -22.24 -3.68
C ASP A 23 9.69 -21.84 -4.81
N GLU A 24 10.18 -21.85 -6.03
CA GLU A 24 9.39 -21.53 -7.23
C GLU A 24 8.16 -22.44 -7.38
N SER A 25 8.25 -23.71 -7.01
CA SER A 25 7.15 -24.66 -7.09
C SER A 25 6.03 -24.31 -6.11
N ALA A 26 6.39 -23.93 -4.87
CA ALA A 26 5.44 -23.47 -3.88
C ALA A 26 4.72 -22.19 -4.33
N VAL A 27 5.45 -21.23 -4.91
CA VAL A 27 4.86 -20.00 -5.48
C VAL A 27 3.87 -20.36 -6.59
N ARG A 28 4.27 -21.19 -7.56
CA ARG A 28 3.37 -21.63 -8.65
C ARG A 28 2.10 -22.29 -8.13
N THR A 29 2.23 -23.12 -7.10
CA THR A 29 1.08 -23.79 -6.48
C THR A 29 0.09 -22.78 -5.89
N VAL A 30 0.60 -21.74 -5.22
CA VAL A 30 -0.25 -20.67 -4.70
C VAL A 30 -0.93 -19.91 -5.85
N PHE A 31 -0.18 -19.52 -6.87
CA PHE A 31 -0.73 -18.81 -8.04
C PHE A 31 -1.80 -19.64 -8.78
N ALA A 32 -1.59 -20.94 -8.93
CA ALA A 32 -2.57 -21.83 -9.54
C ALA A 32 -3.92 -21.85 -8.78
N ARG A 33 -3.88 -21.74 -7.44
CA ARG A 33 -5.10 -21.66 -6.62
C ARG A 33 -5.87 -20.36 -6.81
N TYR A 34 -5.14 -19.23 -6.96
CA TYR A 34 -5.77 -17.91 -7.12
C TYR A 34 -6.26 -17.66 -8.55
N PHE A 35 -5.51 -18.08 -9.55
CA PHE A 35 -5.69 -17.63 -10.93
C PHE A 35 -6.00 -18.73 -11.93
N GLY A 36 -5.96 -20.00 -11.51
CA GLY A 36 -6.29 -21.13 -12.40
C GLY A 36 -5.48 -21.14 -13.69
N ALA A 37 -6.15 -21.03 -14.83
CA ALA A 37 -5.52 -21.04 -16.15
C ALA A 37 -4.62 -19.80 -16.41
N ASP A 38 -4.84 -18.68 -15.72
CA ASP A 38 -4.04 -17.45 -15.85
C ASP A 38 -2.80 -17.42 -14.93
N ALA A 39 -2.55 -18.48 -14.17
CA ALA A 39 -1.52 -18.51 -13.12
C ALA A 39 -0.11 -18.13 -13.60
N ASP A 40 0.34 -18.66 -14.72
CA ASP A 40 1.68 -18.37 -15.26
C ASP A 40 1.80 -16.91 -15.72
N THR A 41 0.76 -16.37 -16.36
CA THR A 41 0.73 -14.98 -16.79
C THR A 41 0.71 -14.04 -15.57
N ALA A 42 -0.13 -14.33 -14.58
CA ALA A 42 -0.19 -13.59 -13.33
C ALA A 42 1.15 -13.62 -12.61
N LEU A 43 1.79 -14.78 -12.51
CA LEU A 43 3.11 -14.90 -11.85
C LEU A 43 4.17 -14.01 -12.50
N VAL A 44 4.21 -13.91 -13.83
CA VAL A 44 5.12 -13.02 -14.53
C VAL A 44 4.85 -11.55 -14.15
N GLU A 45 3.60 -11.12 -14.17
CA GLU A 45 3.20 -9.76 -13.82
C GLU A 45 3.51 -9.42 -12.35
N TYR A 46 3.26 -10.35 -11.43
CA TYR A 46 3.59 -10.17 -10.01
C TYR A 46 5.09 -10.11 -9.75
N LYS A 47 5.90 -10.93 -10.46
CA LYS A 47 7.37 -10.86 -10.38
C LYS A 47 7.91 -9.52 -10.85
N GLN A 48 7.33 -8.91 -11.89
CA GLN A 48 7.74 -7.58 -12.37
C GLN A 48 7.47 -6.46 -11.36
N ARG A 49 6.45 -6.62 -10.52
CA ARG A 49 6.05 -5.63 -9.50
C ARG A 49 6.76 -5.84 -8.17
N ALA A 50 7.10 -7.07 -7.85
CA ALA A 50 7.74 -7.42 -6.60
C ALA A 50 9.09 -6.69 -6.44
N ARG A 51 9.38 -6.26 -5.22
CA ARG A 51 10.61 -5.53 -4.86
C ARG A 51 11.88 -6.26 -5.29
N ASP A 52 11.84 -7.56 -5.18
CA ASP A 52 12.82 -8.52 -5.67
C ASP A 52 12.07 -9.76 -6.18
N HIS A 53 12.76 -10.71 -6.79
CA HIS A 53 12.12 -11.92 -7.32
C HIS A 53 12.02 -13.06 -6.30
N SER A 54 12.23 -12.79 -5.00
CA SER A 54 12.08 -13.80 -3.95
C SER A 54 10.63 -14.26 -3.83
N ALA A 55 10.45 -15.51 -3.40
CA ALA A 55 9.12 -16.04 -3.11
C ALA A 55 8.37 -15.17 -2.08
N LYS A 56 9.08 -14.65 -1.06
CA LYS A 56 8.53 -13.75 -0.05
C LYS A 56 7.94 -12.49 -0.68
N SER A 57 8.69 -11.82 -1.57
CA SER A 57 8.22 -10.59 -2.22
C SER A 57 7.05 -10.83 -3.15
N VAL A 58 7.11 -11.88 -3.97
CA VAL A 58 6.05 -12.22 -4.93
C VAL A 58 4.75 -12.62 -4.22
N LEU A 59 4.84 -13.47 -3.19
CA LEU A 59 3.70 -13.86 -2.37
C LEU A 59 3.18 -12.69 -1.52
N GLY A 60 4.06 -11.78 -1.10
CA GLY A 60 3.69 -10.55 -0.40
C GLY A 60 2.79 -9.65 -1.25
N GLU A 61 3.18 -9.41 -2.51
CA GLU A 61 2.37 -8.67 -3.48
C GLU A 61 0.99 -9.31 -3.69
N LEU A 62 0.96 -10.64 -3.91
CA LEU A 62 -0.29 -11.38 -4.10
C LEU A 62 -1.21 -11.24 -2.88
N GLN A 63 -0.69 -11.46 -1.68
CA GLN A 63 -1.48 -11.41 -0.45
C GLN A 63 -1.92 -9.99 -0.11
N CYS A 64 -1.10 -8.98 -0.41
CA CYS A 64 -1.48 -7.58 -0.27
C CYS A 64 -2.69 -7.27 -1.16
N ASP A 65 -2.67 -7.73 -2.41
CA ASP A 65 -3.81 -7.58 -3.32
C ASP A 65 -5.05 -8.30 -2.81
N ALA A 66 -4.92 -9.56 -2.44
CA ALA A 66 -6.04 -10.40 -2.03
C ALA A 66 -6.72 -9.92 -0.74
N SER A 67 -5.93 -9.38 0.21
CA SER A 67 -6.44 -9.09 1.56
C SER A 67 -6.76 -7.62 1.81
N PHE A 68 -6.14 -6.70 1.06
CA PHE A 68 -6.26 -5.27 1.33
C PHE A 68 -6.57 -4.44 0.09
N ALA A 69 -5.68 -4.44 -0.89
CA ALA A 69 -5.71 -3.46 -1.95
C ALA A 69 -6.91 -3.61 -2.90
N SER A 70 -7.30 -4.85 -3.25
CA SER A 70 -8.49 -5.08 -4.08
C SER A 70 -9.75 -4.52 -3.43
N GLY A 71 -9.96 -4.79 -2.14
CA GLY A 71 -11.11 -4.27 -1.39
C GLY A 71 -11.13 -2.75 -1.29
N VAL A 72 -9.96 -2.11 -1.09
CA VAL A 72 -9.86 -0.65 -1.07
C VAL A 72 -10.28 -0.04 -2.40
N HIS A 73 -9.76 -0.58 -3.50
CA HIS A 73 -10.02 -0.05 -4.83
C HIS A 73 -11.44 -0.38 -5.32
N ASP A 74 -11.97 -1.57 -5.05
CA ASP A 74 -13.36 -1.92 -5.35
C ASP A 74 -14.34 -1.01 -4.60
N PHE A 75 -14.12 -0.79 -3.32
CA PHE A 75 -14.96 0.12 -2.54
C PHE A 75 -14.93 1.56 -3.08
N ALA A 76 -13.75 2.08 -3.40
CA ALA A 76 -13.61 3.42 -3.97
C ALA A 76 -14.28 3.54 -5.35
N LYS A 77 -14.11 2.53 -6.21
CA LYS A 77 -14.78 2.42 -7.52
C LYS A 77 -16.31 2.46 -7.39
N ARG A 78 -16.87 1.66 -6.46
CA ARG A 78 -18.32 1.64 -6.20
C ARG A 78 -18.83 2.98 -5.71
N LEU A 79 -18.08 3.69 -4.87
CA LEU A 79 -18.46 5.04 -4.46
C LEU A 79 -18.45 6.01 -5.65
N ALA A 80 -17.45 5.96 -6.51
CA ALA A 80 -17.38 6.80 -7.71
C ALA A 80 -18.55 6.52 -8.67
N GLU A 81 -18.89 5.26 -8.93
CA GLU A 81 -20.05 4.85 -9.74
C GLU A 81 -21.38 5.37 -9.17
N LEU A 82 -21.48 5.51 -7.85
CA LEU A 82 -22.64 6.09 -7.16
C LEU A 82 -22.60 7.62 -7.09
N GLY A 83 -21.64 8.27 -7.73
CA GLY A 83 -21.44 9.73 -7.65
C GLY A 83 -21.01 10.22 -6.26
N ARG A 84 -20.51 9.33 -5.40
CA ARG A 84 -20.03 9.66 -4.05
C ARG A 84 -18.52 9.93 -4.08
N PRO A 85 -18.07 11.00 -3.42
CA PRO A 85 -16.63 11.31 -3.40
C PRO A 85 -15.86 10.26 -2.60
N ALA A 86 -14.77 9.79 -3.20
CA ALA A 86 -13.79 8.92 -2.56
C ALA A 86 -12.39 9.46 -2.78
N TRP A 87 -11.50 9.25 -1.82
CA TRP A 87 -10.07 9.52 -1.92
C TRP A 87 -9.33 8.28 -1.48
N VAL A 88 -8.39 7.84 -2.31
CA VAL A 88 -7.58 6.64 -2.03
C VAL A 88 -6.15 7.04 -1.73
N TYR A 89 -5.56 6.45 -0.69
CA TYR A 89 -4.14 6.58 -0.40
C TYR A 89 -3.44 5.23 -0.40
N ARG A 90 -2.12 5.27 -0.60
CA ARG A 90 -1.21 4.20 -0.29
C ARG A 90 -0.04 4.76 0.52
N TYR A 91 0.26 4.12 1.63
CA TYR A 91 1.43 4.46 2.43
C TYR A 91 2.64 3.72 1.87
N ASP A 92 3.58 4.48 1.28
CA ASP A 92 4.76 3.96 0.58
C ASP A 92 6.06 4.18 1.37
N TRP A 93 6.04 5.06 2.40
CA TRP A 93 7.24 5.40 3.15
C TRP A 93 7.83 4.18 3.86
N CYS A 94 9.15 4.04 3.75
CA CYS A 94 9.91 2.97 4.39
C CYS A 94 11.25 3.52 4.87
N ALA A 95 11.56 3.31 6.15
CA ALA A 95 12.87 3.67 6.68
C ALA A 95 13.97 2.82 6.05
N PRO A 96 15.21 3.37 5.87
CA PRO A 96 16.30 2.67 5.20
C PRO A 96 16.65 1.29 5.80
N ASP A 97 16.65 1.18 7.13
CA ASP A 97 17.00 -0.04 7.85
C ASP A 97 15.78 -0.90 8.26
N ASN A 98 14.62 -0.59 7.69
CA ASN A 98 13.39 -1.31 7.97
C ASN A 98 13.33 -2.62 7.16
N PRO A 99 13.29 -3.80 7.83
CA PRO A 99 13.26 -5.09 7.14
C PRO A 99 11.88 -5.46 6.57
N PHE A 100 10.84 -4.69 6.91
CA PHE A 100 9.44 -5.04 6.62
C PHE A 100 8.85 -4.29 5.44
N GLY A 101 9.56 -3.29 4.89
CA GLY A 101 8.98 -2.38 3.90
C GLY A 101 7.96 -1.40 4.50
N ALA A 102 7.13 -0.80 3.67
CA ALA A 102 5.98 -0.01 4.10
C ALA A 102 4.88 -0.96 4.61
N CYS A 103 5.10 -1.58 5.77
CA CYS A 103 4.32 -2.70 6.27
C CYS A 103 3.03 -2.27 6.96
N HIS A 104 2.17 -3.25 7.21
CA HIS A 104 0.91 -3.08 7.94
C HIS A 104 1.09 -2.29 9.23
N CYS A 105 0.19 -1.35 9.48
CA CYS A 105 0.23 -0.41 10.60
C CYS A 105 1.44 0.55 10.63
N GLY A 106 2.29 0.56 9.61
CA GLY A 106 3.45 1.47 9.54
C GLY A 106 3.07 2.94 9.50
N GLU A 107 1.88 3.28 9.01
CA GLU A 107 1.36 4.64 8.93
C GLU A 107 0.81 5.18 10.27
N LEU A 108 0.44 4.31 11.21
CA LEU A 108 -0.23 4.72 12.45
C LEU A 108 0.57 5.73 13.29
N PRO A 109 1.88 5.57 13.53
CA PRO A 109 2.65 6.54 14.29
C PRO A 109 2.72 7.92 13.63
N PHE A 110 2.59 7.99 12.31
CA PHE A 110 2.51 9.25 11.56
C PHE A 110 1.15 9.90 11.70
N MET A 111 0.08 9.12 11.59
CA MET A 111 -1.29 9.61 11.69
C MET A 111 -1.62 10.14 13.09
N PHE A 112 -1.17 9.44 14.14
CA PHE A 112 -1.51 9.74 15.53
C PHE A 112 -0.44 10.56 16.28
N ASP A 113 0.61 11.01 15.58
CA ASP A 113 1.72 11.78 16.19
C ASP A 113 2.41 11.07 17.34
N THR A 114 2.55 9.76 17.22
CA THR A 114 3.12 8.92 18.27
C THR A 114 4.53 8.43 17.95
N LEU A 115 5.17 8.99 16.91
CA LEU A 115 6.54 8.64 16.49
C LEU A 115 7.54 8.56 17.66
N PRO A 116 7.56 9.50 18.64
CA PRO A 116 8.51 9.43 19.75
C PRO A 116 8.29 8.22 20.67
N ALA A 117 7.06 7.70 20.72
CA ALA A 117 6.70 6.55 21.55
C ALA A 117 6.96 5.20 20.85
N TRP A 118 7.17 5.23 19.53
CA TRP A 118 7.37 4.00 18.73
C TRP A 118 8.86 3.67 18.58
N GLN A 119 9.36 2.78 19.43
CA GLN A 119 10.69 2.20 19.29
C GLN A 119 10.62 0.89 18.48
N ALA A 120 10.12 0.99 17.26
CA ALA A 120 9.83 -0.17 16.43
C ALA A 120 10.85 -0.32 15.28
N PRO A 121 11.21 -1.55 14.90
CA PRO A 121 12.13 -1.81 13.79
C PRO A 121 11.73 -1.16 12.47
N MET A 122 10.42 -0.95 12.24
CA MET A 122 9.89 -0.31 11.03
C MET A 122 10.28 1.16 10.87
N LEU A 123 10.72 1.84 11.93
CA LEU A 123 11.17 3.24 11.91
C LEU A 123 12.69 3.38 11.90
N LYS A 124 13.43 2.26 11.96
CA LYS A 124 14.89 2.27 12.11
C LYS A 124 15.58 2.92 10.92
N GLY A 125 16.45 3.88 11.18
CA GLY A 125 17.17 4.64 10.16
C GLY A 125 16.35 5.75 9.50
N GLY A 126 15.10 5.96 9.94
CA GLY A 126 14.27 7.06 9.44
C GLY A 126 14.84 8.44 9.80
N GLU A 127 14.83 9.37 8.83
CA GLU A 127 15.32 10.74 9.05
C GLU A 127 14.24 11.56 9.79
N PRO A 128 14.54 12.10 10.99
CA PRO A 128 13.52 12.69 11.87
C PRO A 128 12.75 13.86 11.26
N VAL A 129 13.39 14.74 10.48
CA VAL A 129 12.72 15.91 9.88
C VAL A 129 11.75 15.47 8.79
N GLY A 130 12.14 14.50 7.95
CA GLY A 130 11.28 13.93 6.92
C GLY A 130 10.09 13.20 7.52
N MET A 131 10.33 12.41 8.57
CA MET A 131 9.26 11.72 9.31
C MET A 131 8.27 12.71 9.93
N ALA A 132 8.75 13.76 10.58
CA ALA A 132 7.89 14.79 11.17
C ALA A 132 7.07 15.53 10.11
N ARG A 133 7.66 15.83 8.95
CA ARG A 133 6.95 16.44 7.81
C ARG A 133 5.84 15.51 7.28
N LEU A 134 6.14 14.24 7.04
CA LEU A 134 5.16 13.27 6.58
C LEU A 134 4.02 13.12 7.60
N ALA A 135 4.34 13.03 8.89
CA ALA A 135 3.34 12.98 9.96
C ALA A 135 2.44 14.21 9.98
N ALA A 136 3.00 15.41 9.79
CA ALA A 136 2.21 16.64 9.71
C ALA A 136 1.26 16.63 8.51
N GLN A 137 1.74 16.22 7.32
CA GLN A 137 0.94 16.10 6.11
C GLN A 137 -0.21 15.09 6.27
N MET A 138 0.07 13.91 6.79
CA MET A 138 -0.95 12.88 7.00
C MET A 138 -2.00 13.35 8.00
N ARG A 139 -1.61 13.82 9.17
CA ARG A 139 -2.56 14.33 10.18
C ARG A 139 -3.46 15.44 9.64
N ALA A 140 -2.87 16.41 8.93
CA ALA A 140 -3.63 17.50 8.34
C ALA A 140 -4.69 16.98 7.35
N ALA A 141 -4.35 15.99 6.51
CA ALA A 141 -5.28 15.37 5.59
C ALA A 141 -6.44 14.66 6.31
N TRP A 142 -6.17 13.89 7.38
CA TRP A 142 -7.19 13.22 8.18
C TRP A 142 -8.10 14.22 8.90
N VAL A 143 -7.52 15.28 9.46
CA VAL A 143 -8.29 16.34 10.14
C VAL A 143 -9.15 17.12 9.14
N ALA A 144 -8.60 17.47 7.96
CA ALA A 144 -9.36 18.13 6.91
C ALA A 144 -10.54 17.28 6.44
N PHE A 145 -10.31 15.99 6.20
CA PHE A 145 -11.37 15.07 5.80
C PHE A 145 -12.44 14.92 6.88
N ALA A 146 -12.07 14.78 8.14
CA ALA A 146 -13.04 14.66 9.25
C ALA A 146 -13.89 15.91 9.42
N ARG A 147 -13.35 17.09 9.15
CA ARG A 147 -14.06 18.38 9.29
C ARG A 147 -14.90 18.76 8.08
N HIS A 148 -14.40 18.46 6.89
CA HIS A 148 -14.93 19.02 5.64
C HIS A 148 -15.35 17.96 4.62
N GLY A 149 -15.03 16.69 4.85
CA GLY A 149 -15.26 15.61 3.89
C GLY A 149 -14.30 15.64 2.69
N ASP A 150 -13.23 16.44 2.77
CA ASP A 150 -12.19 16.61 1.74
C ASP A 150 -10.82 16.62 2.43
N PRO A 151 -9.85 15.76 2.03
CA PRO A 151 -8.55 15.67 2.67
C PRO A 151 -7.55 16.74 2.22
N ASN A 152 -7.90 17.59 1.25
CA ASN A 152 -7.00 18.58 0.70
C ASN A 152 -6.64 19.69 1.71
N HIS A 153 -5.37 20.10 1.70
CA HIS A 153 -4.80 21.19 2.50
C HIS A 153 -3.48 21.68 1.88
N ASP A 154 -2.98 22.82 2.32
CA ASP A 154 -1.86 23.58 1.69
C ASP A 154 -0.49 22.92 1.78
N GLN A 155 -0.28 21.95 2.69
CA GLN A 155 1.01 21.25 2.87
C GLN A 155 1.12 19.98 2.02
N LEU A 156 0.11 19.66 1.21
CA LEU A 156 0.06 18.47 0.38
C LEU A 156 -0.26 18.85 -1.07
N ALA A 157 0.30 18.10 -2.02
CA ALA A 157 -0.12 18.20 -3.41
C ALA A 157 -1.63 17.95 -3.52
N HIS A 158 -2.32 18.67 -4.43
CA HIS A 158 -3.74 18.48 -4.62
C HIS A 158 -4.07 17.00 -4.83
N TRP A 159 -4.94 16.48 -3.97
CA TRP A 159 -5.39 15.10 -3.97
C TRP A 159 -6.77 15.01 -4.63
N PRO A 160 -6.84 14.64 -5.92
CA PRO A 160 -8.10 14.53 -6.62
C PRO A 160 -8.94 13.36 -6.07
N ARG A 161 -10.24 13.40 -6.35
CA ARG A 161 -11.13 12.28 -6.10
C ARG A 161 -10.70 11.06 -6.90
N TYR A 162 -10.98 9.90 -6.36
CA TYR A 162 -10.76 8.63 -7.05
C TYR A 162 -11.81 8.47 -8.16
N GLU A 163 -11.35 8.42 -9.38
CA GLU A 163 -12.16 8.30 -10.59
C GLU A 163 -11.50 7.32 -11.58
N ASP A 164 -11.81 7.41 -12.86
CA ASP A 164 -11.36 6.50 -13.91
C ASP A 164 -9.84 6.31 -13.99
N GLN A 165 -9.07 7.35 -13.65
CA GLN A 165 -7.61 7.27 -13.62
C GLN A 165 -7.06 6.66 -12.33
N ARG A 166 -7.93 6.26 -11.38
CA ARG A 166 -7.55 5.67 -10.08
C ARG A 166 -6.50 6.49 -9.34
N GLN A 167 -6.73 7.80 -9.26
CA GLN A 167 -5.84 8.73 -8.58
C GLN A 167 -5.66 8.30 -7.12
N THR A 168 -4.41 8.09 -6.74
CA THR A 168 -4.04 7.62 -5.41
C THR A 168 -2.97 8.52 -4.83
N MET A 169 -3.16 9.00 -3.62
CA MET A 169 -2.13 9.71 -2.87
C MET A 169 -1.11 8.70 -2.35
N LEU A 170 0.12 8.84 -2.74
CA LEU A 170 1.25 8.06 -2.22
C LEU A 170 1.91 8.85 -1.09
N PHE A 171 1.73 8.39 0.15
CA PHE A 171 2.41 8.95 1.31
C PHE A 171 3.81 8.35 1.43
N ASP A 172 4.81 9.17 1.12
CA ASP A 172 6.20 8.81 1.06
C ASP A 172 7.06 9.99 1.56
N GLN A 173 8.39 9.86 1.52
CA GLN A 173 9.31 10.97 1.81
C GLN A 173 8.93 12.25 1.03
N TYR A 174 8.46 12.09 -0.19
CA TYR A 174 7.89 13.14 -1.04
C TYR A 174 6.51 12.67 -1.50
N SER A 175 5.48 13.04 -0.73
CA SER A 175 4.11 12.64 -1.02
C SER A 175 3.65 13.21 -2.36
N ARG A 176 2.98 12.38 -3.17
CA ARG A 176 2.52 12.74 -4.51
C ARG A 176 1.29 11.95 -4.92
N VAL A 177 0.54 12.46 -5.87
CA VAL A 177 -0.53 11.71 -6.53
C VAL A 177 0.05 10.88 -7.69
N ALA A 178 -0.41 9.66 -7.81
CA ALA A 178 -0.14 8.80 -8.96
C ALA A 178 -1.45 8.28 -9.55
N ASN A 179 -1.49 8.14 -10.86
CA ASN A 179 -2.59 7.50 -11.56
C ASN A 179 -2.32 5.99 -11.61
N ASP A 180 -3.26 5.20 -11.10
CA ASP A 180 -3.21 3.74 -11.11
C ASP A 180 -1.83 3.17 -10.70
N PRO A 181 -1.33 3.46 -9.49
CA PRO A 181 0.01 3.07 -9.08
C PRO A 181 0.21 1.54 -8.97
N ALA A 182 -0.87 0.79 -8.99
CA ALA A 182 -0.85 -0.67 -9.02
C ALA A 182 -0.73 -1.24 -10.44
N GLY A 183 -1.08 -0.43 -11.46
CA GLY A 183 -1.04 -0.82 -12.86
C GLY A 183 -2.24 -1.65 -13.33
N LYS A 184 -2.55 -1.52 -14.62
CA LYS A 184 -3.73 -2.16 -15.23
C LYS A 184 -3.77 -3.68 -15.11
N ALA A 185 -2.61 -4.33 -15.08
CA ALA A 185 -2.51 -5.78 -14.98
C ALA A 185 -3.18 -6.35 -13.73
N ARG A 186 -3.13 -5.62 -12.61
CA ARG A 186 -3.76 -6.00 -11.34
C ARG A 186 -5.28 -6.17 -11.49
N TRP A 187 -5.95 -5.25 -12.19
CA TRP A 187 -7.41 -5.21 -12.28
C TRP A 187 -8.01 -6.30 -13.15
N LYS A 188 -7.20 -6.97 -13.95
CA LYS A 188 -7.58 -8.18 -14.66
C LYS A 188 -7.94 -9.32 -13.71
N TYR A 189 -7.28 -9.38 -12.57
CA TYR A 189 -7.41 -10.48 -11.62
C TYR A 189 -8.29 -10.14 -10.41
N TRP A 190 -8.45 -8.84 -10.14
CA TRP A 190 -9.22 -8.32 -9.00
C TRP A 190 -10.21 -7.28 -9.52
N PRO A 191 -11.35 -7.74 -10.06
CA PRO A 191 -12.35 -6.88 -10.68
C PRO A 191 -13.09 -5.99 -9.67
#